data_ce532456d519eb31752101968e418bb9
#
_entry.id   ce532456d519eb31752101968e418bb9
#
_cell.length_a   1.000
_cell.length_b   1.000
_cell.length_c   1.000
_cell.angle_alpha   90.00
_cell.angle_beta   90.00
_cell.angle_gamma   90.00
#
_symmetry.space_group_name_H-M   'P 1'
#
loop_
_entity.id
_entity.type
_entity.pdbx_description
1 polymer ?
#
loop_
_entity_poly.entity_id
_entity_poly.type
_entity_poly.pdbx_seq_one_letter_code
_entity_poly.pdbx_strand_id
1 'polypeptide(L)'
;AFQHTIMDVYTRYNRSKGNQTLWQPGTDHAGIATQMVVERQLSLENISRHDLGREKFTEKVWEWKSKSGGTISSQMRRLGASVDWNRERFTMDESLSLAVRKVFIELYNEGLIYRGKRLVNWDPELLTAVSDLEVISKEESGYLWHIKYQVDNSDKTLVVATTRPETMLGDSAVAVHPDDQRYQHLVGQFINLPLSNRKIPIIADDYVDMEFGTGCVKITPGHDFNDYEIGQRHGLEIINVLTDDAKINSNAPSKYQDLDRFEARKIIVADLEKQNLIDKIDPHMLMVPRGDRTNSIIEPYMTDQWFVKVKPLADPAIDAVKNGSIRFVPENWEKTYFNWMENIEDWCISRQIWWGHRIPAWYDK
;
A
#
# COMPACT_ATOMS: atom_id res chain seq x y z
N ALA A 1 -30.25 0.32 -1.09
CA ALA A 1 -31.65 0.75 -0.86
C ALA A 1 -31.80 1.53 0.46
N PHE A 2 -31.41 0.96 1.61
CA PHE A 2 -31.63 1.55 2.94
C PHE A 2 -31.09 2.99 3.08
N GLN A 3 -29.80 3.21 2.76
CA GLN A 3 -29.17 4.52 2.83
C GLN A 3 -29.90 5.57 1.96
N HIS A 4 -30.20 5.22 0.70
CA HIS A 4 -30.95 6.12 -0.20
C HIS A 4 -32.36 6.43 0.30
N THR A 5 -33.04 5.45 0.94
CA THR A 5 -34.36 5.67 1.53
C THR A 5 -34.30 6.70 2.69
N ILE A 6 -33.29 6.61 3.56
CA ILE A 6 -33.09 7.57 4.63
C ILE A 6 -32.86 8.98 4.05
N MET A 7 -31.97 9.11 3.06
CA MET A 7 -31.70 10.39 2.41
C MET A 7 -32.98 10.95 1.74
N ASP A 8 -33.79 10.11 1.11
CA ASP A 8 -35.03 10.50 0.47
C ASP A 8 -36.07 10.99 1.47
N VAL A 9 -36.22 10.33 2.63
CA VAL A 9 -37.11 10.77 3.72
C VAL A 9 -36.72 12.16 4.19
N TYR A 10 -35.45 12.43 4.47
CA TYR A 10 -34.98 13.75 4.88
C TYR A 10 -35.20 14.81 3.80
N THR A 11 -34.94 14.48 2.56
CA THR A 11 -35.14 15.37 1.41
C THR A 11 -36.62 15.75 1.28
N ARG A 12 -37.51 14.76 1.28
CA ARG A 12 -38.97 14.98 1.18
C ARG A 12 -39.53 15.76 2.37
N TYR A 13 -39.09 15.41 3.58
CA TYR A 13 -39.50 16.11 4.80
C TYR A 13 -39.13 17.59 4.76
N ASN A 14 -37.92 17.93 4.36
CA ASN A 14 -37.50 19.33 4.26
C ASN A 14 -38.25 20.09 3.15
N ARG A 15 -38.52 19.47 1.99
CA ARG A 15 -39.33 20.05 0.93
C ARG A 15 -40.78 20.33 1.41
N SER A 16 -41.36 19.38 2.16
CA SER A 16 -42.68 19.54 2.74
C SER A 16 -42.76 20.69 3.75
N LYS A 17 -41.64 21.07 4.38
CA LYS A 17 -41.51 22.24 5.23
C LYS A 17 -41.31 23.57 4.50
N GLY A 18 -41.26 23.54 3.16
CA GLY A 18 -41.01 24.73 2.34
C GLY A 18 -39.51 25.05 2.16
N ASN A 19 -38.61 24.20 2.63
CA ASN A 19 -37.16 24.40 2.44
C ASN A 19 -36.76 24.09 1.00
N GLN A 20 -35.87 24.91 0.42
CA GLN A 20 -35.23 24.60 -0.82
C GLN A 20 -34.22 23.49 -0.57
N THR A 21 -34.51 22.29 -1.06
CA THR A 21 -33.67 21.09 -0.81
C THR A 21 -33.25 20.46 -2.12
N LEU A 22 -31.97 20.44 -2.35
CA LEU A 22 -31.36 19.75 -3.48
C LEU A 22 -30.77 18.40 -3.03
N TRP A 23 -31.13 17.33 -3.71
CA TRP A 23 -30.43 16.06 -3.66
C TRP A 23 -29.89 15.77 -5.06
N GLN A 24 -28.59 16.03 -5.25
CA GLN A 24 -27.90 15.80 -6.51
C GLN A 24 -27.33 14.38 -6.55
N PRO A 25 -27.69 13.55 -7.56
CA PRO A 25 -27.12 12.24 -7.72
C PRO A 25 -25.77 12.29 -8.46
N GLY A 26 -24.95 11.28 -8.21
CA GLY A 26 -23.71 11.06 -8.93
C GLY A 26 -23.27 9.61 -8.85
N THR A 27 -22.45 9.20 -9.81
CA THR A 27 -21.84 7.87 -9.86
C THR A 27 -20.32 7.98 -9.95
N ASP A 28 -19.65 7.13 -9.21
CA ASP A 28 -18.20 7.01 -9.23
C ASP A 28 -17.74 6.11 -10.40
N HIS A 29 -16.59 6.42 -10.98
CA HIS A 29 -15.99 5.61 -12.04
C HIS A 29 -15.35 4.33 -11.52
N ALA A 30 -15.13 4.22 -10.21
CA ALA A 30 -14.60 3.04 -9.52
C ALA A 30 -13.34 2.47 -10.20
N GLY A 31 -12.29 3.29 -10.29
CA GLY A 31 -11.10 3.07 -11.13
C GLY A 31 -10.61 1.63 -11.19
N ILE A 32 -10.07 1.10 -10.10
CA ILE A 32 -9.52 -0.27 -10.02
C ILE A 32 -10.60 -1.31 -10.30
N ALA A 33 -11.75 -1.21 -9.63
CA ALA A 33 -12.81 -2.23 -9.73
C ALA A 33 -13.38 -2.35 -11.16
N THR A 34 -13.65 -1.21 -11.80
CA THR A 34 -14.16 -1.18 -13.17
C THR A 34 -13.13 -1.74 -14.16
N GLN A 35 -11.87 -1.34 -14.03
CA GLN A 35 -10.79 -1.87 -14.86
C GLN A 35 -10.68 -3.39 -14.73
N MET A 36 -10.65 -3.92 -13.50
CA MET A 36 -10.59 -5.36 -13.23
C MET A 36 -11.74 -6.14 -13.89
N VAL A 37 -12.97 -5.60 -13.84
CA VAL A 37 -14.12 -6.27 -14.47
C VAL A 37 -13.93 -6.39 -15.98
N VAL A 38 -13.44 -5.31 -16.62
CA VAL A 38 -13.20 -5.33 -18.06
C VAL A 38 -12.01 -6.23 -18.42
N GLU A 39 -10.93 -6.22 -17.63
CA GLU A 39 -9.79 -7.13 -17.81
C GLU A 39 -10.21 -8.61 -17.70
N ARG A 40 -11.06 -8.95 -16.71
CA ARG A 40 -11.60 -10.31 -16.58
C ARG A 40 -12.46 -10.71 -17.80
N GLN A 41 -13.23 -9.80 -18.36
CA GLN A 41 -14.00 -10.08 -19.59
C GLN A 41 -13.08 -10.33 -20.79
N LEU A 42 -12.04 -9.51 -20.93
CA LEU A 42 -11.04 -9.68 -22.00
C LEU A 42 -10.23 -10.97 -21.85
N SER A 43 -9.89 -11.35 -20.62
CA SER A 43 -9.14 -12.59 -20.35
C SER A 43 -9.91 -13.85 -20.74
N LEU A 44 -11.24 -13.84 -20.73
CA LEU A 44 -12.06 -14.95 -21.27
C LEU A 44 -11.88 -15.11 -22.80
N GLU A 45 -11.45 -14.05 -23.46
CA GLU A 45 -11.13 -14.04 -24.89
C GLU A 45 -9.62 -14.22 -25.14
N ASN A 46 -8.82 -14.47 -24.09
CA ASN A 46 -7.35 -14.53 -24.11
C ASN A 46 -6.70 -13.22 -24.60
N ILE A 47 -7.30 -12.09 -24.28
CA ILE A 47 -6.81 -10.75 -24.64
C ILE A 47 -6.41 -10.03 -23.34
N SER A 48 -5.19 -9.47 -23.29
CA SER A 48 -4.74 -8.58 -22.23
C SER A 48 -4.95 -7.11 -22.61
N ARG A 49 -4.97 -6.21 -21.61
CA ARG A 49 -4.99 -4.78 -21.88
C ARG A 49 -3.78 -4.32 -22.70
N HIS A 50 -2.63 -4.98 -22.52
CA HIS A 50 -1.39 -4.67 -23.22
C HIS A 50 -1.47 -5.00 -24.73
N ASP A 51 -2.20 -6.06 -25.09
CA ASP A 51 -2.43 -6.42 -26.50
C ASP A 51 -3.30 -5.37 -27.23
N LEU A 52 -4.25 -4.78 -26.50
CA LEU A 52 -5.11 -3.72 -27.04
C LEU A 52 -4.42 -2.36 -27.11
N GLY A 53 -3.54 -2.07 -26.16
CA GLY A 53 -3.03 -0.73 -25.91
C GLY A 53 -4.06 0.16 -25.18
N ARG A 54 -3.55 1.27 -24.62
CA ARG A 54 -4.33 2.12 -23.68
C ARG A 54 -5.63 2.67 -24.28
N GLU A 55 -5.59 3.15 -25.52
CA GLU A 55 -6.75 3.79 -26.16
C GLU A 55 -7.89 2.80 -26.33
N LYS A 56 -7.65 1.68 -27.02
CA LYS A 56 -8.68 0.66 -27.24
C LYS A 56 -9.18 0.01 -25.95
N PHE A 57 -8.29 -0.18 -24.98
CA PHE A 57 -8.71 -0.68 -23.68
C PHE A 57 -9.66 0.31 -22.98
N THR A 58 -9.32 1.60 -22.98
CA THR A 58 -10.18 2.64 -22.38
C THR A 58 -11.54 2.72 -23.10
N GLU A 59 -11.58 2.57 -24.44
CA GLU A 59 -12.83 2.47 -25.19
C GLU A 59 -13.69 1.30 -24.70
N LYS A 60 -13.08 0.12 -24.47
CA LYS A 60 -13.80 -1.03 -23.90
C LYS A 60 -14.37 -0.76 -22.51
N VAL A 61 -13.67 -0.02 -21.68
CA VAL A 61 -14.17 0.40 -20.37
C VAL A 61 -15.36 1.35 -20.50
N TRP A 62 -15.31 2.32 -21.45
CA TRP A 62 -16.44 3.18 -21.75
C TRP A 62 -17.66 2.43 -22.30
N GLU A 63 -17.45 1.41 -23.17
CA GLU A 63 -18.52 0.53 -23.64
C GLU A 63 -19.18 -0.21 -22.46
N TRP A 64 -18.39 -0.77 -21.56
CA TRP A 64 -18.89 -1.45 -20.37
C TRP A 64 -19.65 -0.49 -19.45
N LYS A 65 -19.10 0.70 -19.20
CA LYS A 65 -19.77 1.76 -18.41
C LYS A 65 -21.13 2.15 -19.02
N SER A 66 -21.20 2.27 -20.32
CA SER A 66 -22.46 2.62 -21.02
C SER A 66 -23.54 1.55 -20.85
N LYS A 67 -23.15 0.27 -20.80
CA LYS A 67 -24.08 -0.86 -20.61
C LYS A 67 -24.47 -1.04 -19.13
N SER A 68 -23.51 -0.91 -18.20
CA SER A 68 -23.67 -1.30 -16.79
C SER A 68 -23.87 -0.11 -15.87
N GLY A 69 -23.31 1.06 -16.18
CA GLY A 69 -23.28 2.23 -15.32
C GLY A 69 -24.64 2.89 -15.04
N GLY A 70 -25.64 2.66 -15.91
CA GLY A 70 -26.99 3.15 -15.70
C GLY A 70 -27.87 2.31 -14.75
N THR A 71 -27.36 1.15 -14.30
CA THR A 71 -28.15 0.21 -13.49
C THR A 71 -28.53 0.79 -12.14
N ILE A 72 -27.58 1.41 -11.43
CA ILE A 72 -27.82 2.00 -10.10
C ILE A 72 -28.82 3.18 -10.19
N SER A 73 -28.69 4.05 -11.19
CA SER A 73 -29.64 5.16 -11.41
C SER A 73 -31.02 4.64 -11.74
N SER A 74 -31.13 3.58 -12.55
CA SER A 74 -32.40 2.91 -12.85
C SER A 74 -33.05 2.30 -11.59
N GLN A 75 -32.27 1.66 -10.75
CA GLN A 75 -32.74 1.11 -9.48
C GLN A 75 -33.22 2.21 -8.53
N MET A 76 -32.50 3.33 -8.41
CA MET A 76 -32.92 4.48 -7.61
C MET A 76 -34.23 5.10 -8.13
N ARG A 77 -34.41 5.21 -9.44
CA ARG A 77 -35.66 5.66 -10.06
C ARG A 77 -36.83 4.72 -9.71
N ARG A 78 -36.63 3.42 -9.73
CA ARG A 78 -37.64 2.43 -9.34
C ARG A 78 -37.99 2.49 -7.85
N LEU A 79 -37.04 2.85 -6.99
CA LEU A 79 -37.26 3.11 -5.57
C LEU A 79 -38.03 4.44 -5.32
N GLY A 80 -38.21 5.26 -6.36
CA GLY A 80 -38.88 6.55 -6.26
C GLY A 80 -38.02 7.65 -5.62
N ALA A 81 -36.69 7.52 -5.64
CA ALA A 81 -35.78 8.51 -5.07
C ALA A 81 -36.00 9.90 -5.69
N SER A 82 -36.20 10.92 -4.85
CA SER A 82 -36.55 12.27 -5.29
C SER A 82 -35.32 13.16 -5.56
N VAL A 83 -34.34 12.59 -6.25
CA VAL A 83 -33.13 13.30 -6.68
C VAL A 83 -33.39 14.21 -7.88
N ASP A 84 -32.53 15.20 -8.09
CA ASP A 84 -32.52 16.01 -9.30
C ASP A 84 -31.76 15.30 -10.43
N TRP A 85 -32.46 14.51 -11.22
CA TRP A 85 -31.91 13.72 -12.31
C TRP A 85 -31.28 14.57 -13.42
N ASN A 86 -31.66 15.84 -13.56
CA ASN A 86 -31.07 16.75 -14.55
C ASN A 86 -29.65 17.18 -14.16
N ARG A 87 -29.32 17.02 -12.88
CA ARG A 87 -28.00 17.32 -12.31
C ARG A 87 -27.17 16.06 -12.05
N GLU A 88 -27.58 14.91 -12.55
CA GLU A 88 -26.78 13.69 -12.43
C GLU A 88 -25.35 13.92 -12.98
N ARG A 89 -24.35 13.48 -12.23
CA ARG A 89 -22.94 13.62 -12.58
C ARG A 89 -22.24 12.27 -12.52
N PHE A 90 -21.21 12.15 -13.36
CA PHE A 90 -20.27 11.05 -13.32
C PHE A 90 -18.86 11.59 -13.06
N THR A 91 -18.10 10.95 -12.17
CA THR A 91 -16.81 11.49 -11.72
C THR A 91 -15.80 11.74 -12.85
N MET A 92 -15.96 11.10 -14.01
CA MET A 92 -15.14 11.36 -15.21
C MET A 92 -15.84 12.23 -16.26
N ASP A 93 -16.92 12.92 -15.94
CA ASP A 93 -17.48 13.96 -16.81
C ASP A 93 -16.41 15.04 -17.10
N GLU A 94 -16.49 15.68 -18.26
CA GLU A 94 -15.52 16.67 -18.71
C GLU A 94 -15.33 17.78 -17.66
N SER A 95 -16.42 18.33 -17.13
CA SER A 95 -16.38 19.39 -16.12
C SER A 95 -15.71 18.95 -14.82
N LEU A 96 -15.96 17.71 -14.35
CA LEU A 96 -15.31 17.16 -13.16
C LEU A 96 -13.84 16.83 -13.43
N SER A 97 -13.52 16.32 -14.60
CA SER A 97 -12.13 16.08 -15.02
C SER A 97 -11.31 17.39 -15.08
N LEU A 98 -11.93 18.48 -15.50
CA LEU A 98 -11.31 19.82 -15.45
C LEU A 98 -11.08 20.29 -14.01
N ALA A 99 -12.07 20.09 -13.13
CA ALA A 99 -11.98 20.43 -11.72
C ALA A 99 -10.85 19.65 -11.01
N VAL A 100 -10.78 18.33 -11.21
CA VAL A 100 -9.71 17.49 -10.66
C VAL A 100 -8.33 17.97 -11.13
N ARG A 101 -8.19 18.30 -12.41
CA ARG A 101 -6.93 18.80 -12.98
C ARG A 101 -6.54 20.16 -12.39
N LYS A 102 -7.52 21.06 -12.23
CA LYS A 102 -7.31 22.37 -11.59
C LYS A 102 -6.82 22.21 -10.15
N VAL A 103 -7.51 21.42 -9.35
CA VAL A 103 -7.15 21.18 -7.94
C VAL A 103 -5.76 20.54 -7.84
N PHE A 104 -5.42 19.57 -8.70
CA PHE A 104 -4.08 18.99 -8.72
C PHE A 104 -3.00 20.06 -8.94
N ILE A 105 -3.20 20.96 -9.93
CA ILE A 105 -2.22 22.01 -10.25
C ILE A 105 -2.12 23.03 -9.11
N GLU A 106 -3.24 23.41 -8.49
CA GLU A 106 -3.24 24.34 -7.36
C GLU A 106 -2.47 23.75 -6.17
N LEU A 107 -2.78 22.52 -5.76
CA LEU A 107 -2.08 21.84 -4.66
C LEU A 107 -0.58 21.62 -4.97
N TYR A 108 -0.23 21.33 -6.22
CA TYR A 108 1.16 21.24 -6.64
C TYR A 108 1.91 22.58 -6.49
N ASN A 109 1.28 23.68 -6.93
CA ASN A 109 1.86 25.02 -6.80
C ASN A 109 1.99 25.47 -5.34
N GLU A 110 1.11 25.01 -4.45
CA GLU A 110 1.19 25.21 -3.00
C GLU A 110 2.25 24.29 -2.33
N GLY A 111 2.89 23.40 -3.08
CA GLY A 111 3.87 22.47 -2.56
C GLY A 111 3.28 21.33 -1.72
N LEU A 112 1.96 21.14 -1.80
CA LEU A 112 1.24 20.04 -1.11
C LEU A 112 1.26 18.75 -1.92
N ILE A 113 1.37 18.81 -3.25
CA ILE A 113 1.58 17.64 -4.11
C ILE A 113 3.05 17.57 -4.52
N TYR A 114 3.64 16.39 -4.43
CA TYR A 114 5.00 16.12 -4.86
C TYR A 114 5.14 14.74 -5.48
N ARG A 115 6.18 14.55 -6.29
CA ARG A 115 6.61 13.25 -6.78
C ARG A 115 7.80 12.78 -5.95
N GLY A 116 7.78 11.54 -5.49
CA GLY A 116 8.86 10.97 -4.71
C GLY A 116 8.96 9.47 -4.86
N LYS A 117 10.16 8.95 -4.65
CA LYS A 117 10.41 7.51 -4.58
C LYS A 117 10.27 7.08 -3.12
N ARG A 118 9.21 6.33 -2.83
CA ARG A 118 8.89 5.86 -1.48
C ARG A 118 8.39 4.42 -1.53
N LEU A 119 8.40 3.78 -0.38
CA LEU A 119 7.77 2.49 -0.20
C LEU A 119 6.24 2.68 -0.20
N VAL A 120 5.54 1.87 -0.97
CA VAL A 120 4.07 1.89 -1.07
C VAL A 120 3.52 0.48 -0.96
N ASN A 121 2.25 0.34 -0.57
CA ASN A 121 1.52 -0.90 -0.73
C ASN A 121 1.33 -1.18 -2.23
N TRP A 122 1.80 -2.31 -2.68
CA TRP A 122 1.79 -2.70 -4.10
C TRP A 122 1.06 -4.02 -4.30
N ASP A 123 0.09 -4.02 -5.20
CA ASP A 123 -0.60 -5.23 -5.63
C ASP A 123 0.12 -5.81 -6.87
N PRO A 124 0.81 -6.96 -6.74
CA PRO A 124 1.60 -7.53 -7.82
C PRO A 124 0.75 -8.23 -8.90
N GLU A 125 -0.54 -8.47 -8.65
CA GLU A 125 -1.48 -8.98 -9.65
C GLU A 125 -2.02 -7.85 -10.53
N LEU A 126 -2.34 -6.71 -9.93
CA LEU A 126 -2.81 -5.52 -10.64
C LEU A 126 -1.69 -4.66 -11.19
N LEU A 127 -0.46 -4.86 -10.74
CA LEU A 127 0.72 -4.06 -11.05
C LEU A 127 0.49 -2.58 -10.76
N THR A 128 -0.01 -2.29 -9.56
CA THR A 128 -0.33 -0.91 -9.13
C THR A 128 -0.19 -0.72 -7.63
N ALA A 129 0.11 0.52 -7.25
CA ALA A 129 -0.02 0.95 -5.86
C ALA A 129 -1.49 0.89 -5.42
N VAL A 130 -1.73 0.54 -4.16
CA VAL A 130 -3.04 0.55 -3.49
C VAL A 130 -2.95 1.37 -2.21
N SER A 131 -4.08 1.90 -1.75
CA SER A 131 -4.13 2.63 -0.48
C SER A 131 -4.21 1.68 0.70
N ASP A 132 -3.90 2.18 1.90
CA ASP A 132 -4.00 1.40 3.14
C ASP A 132 -5.41 0.88 3.38
N LEU A 133 -6.44 1.63 2.96
CA LEU A 133 -7.85 1.24 3.05
C LEU A 133 -8.22 0.07 2.13
N GLU A 134 -7.40 -0.20 1.10
CA GLU A 134 -7.57 -1.31 0.15
C GLU A 134 -6.77 -2.55 0.58
N VAL A 135 -6.06 -2.49 1.73
CA VAL A 135 -5.30 -3.59 2.30
C VAL A 135 -6.04 -4.17 3.50
N ILE A 136 -6.34 -5.47 3.42
CA ILE A 136 -7.02 -6.22 4.49
C ILE A 136 -6.01 -7.16 5.13
N SER A 137 -5.73 -6.98 6.42
CA SER A 137 -4.90 -7.92 7.17
C SER A 137 -5.69 -9.18 7.50
N LYS A 138 -5.18 -10.34 7.10
CA LYS A 138 -5.76 -11.66 7.41
C LYS A 138 -4.81 -12.47 8.27
N GLU A 139 -5.36 -13.10 9.29
CA GLU A 139 -4.59 -14.04 10.12
C GLU A 139 -4.44 -15.37 9.37
N GLU A 140 -3.19 -15.78 9.15
CA GLU A 140 -2.84 -16.99 8.42
C GLU A 140 -1.74 -17.78 9.14
N SER A 141 -1.81 -19.10 9.07
CA SER A 141 -0.76 -19.97 9.62
C SER A 141 0.48 -19.90 8.73
N GLY A 142 1.64 -19.72 9.33
CA GLY A 142 2.91 -19.69 8.66
C GLY A 142 4.04 -20.15 9.57
N TYR A 143 5.24 -19.67 9.29
CA TYR A 143 6.43 -20.04 10.04
C TYR A 143 7.29 -18.80 10.35
N LEU A 144 8.03 -18.89 11.44
CA LEU A 144 9.09 -17.98 11.81
C LEU A 144 10.41 -18.73 11.68
N TRP A 145 11.24 -18.33 10.72
CA TRP A 145 12.56 -18.92 10.48
C TRP A 145 13.61 -18.16 11.28
N HIS A 146 14.35 -18.87 12.11
CA HIS A 146 15.50 -18.36 12.86
C HIS A 146 16.78 -18.67 12.09
N ILE A 147 17.45 -17.62 11.59
CA ILE A 147 18.56 -17.73 10.67
C ILE A 147 19.84 -17.20 11.33
N LYS A 148 20.92 -17.97 11.24
CA LYS A 148 22.23 -17.62 11.76
C LYS A 148 22.97 -16.71 10.79
N TYR A 149 23.34 -15.53 11.25
CA TYR A 149 24.13 -14.55 10.52
C TYR A 149 25.53 -14.48 11.16
N GLN A 150 26.55 -14.89 10.39
CA GLN A 150 27.93 -14.93 10.85
C GLN A 150 28.54 -13.53 10.93
N VAL A 151 29.07 -13.17 12.10
CA VAL A 151 29.83 -11.93 12.26
C VAL A 151 31.16 -12.06 11.50
N ASP A 152 31.50 -11.05 10.71
CA ASP A 152 32.70 -11.07 9.86
C ASP A 152 33.98 -11.18 10.71
N ASN A 153 34.92 -12.02 10.27
CA ASN A 153 36.17 -12.31 10.95
C ASN A 153 36.02 -12.76 12.42
N SER A 154 34.90 -13.41 12.77
CA SER A 154 34.63 -13.89 14.12
C SER A 154 33.90 -15.23 14.08
N ASP A 155 34.03 -16.03 15.15
CA ASP A 155 33.23 -17.26 15.33
C ASP A 155 31.84 -16.98 15.89
N LYS A 156 31.49 -15.71 16.12
CA LYS A 156 30.17 -15.32 16.65
C LYS A 156 29.13 -15.28 15.57
N THR A 157 27.91 -15.66 15.94
CA THR A 157 26.72 -15.56 15.09
C THR A 157 25.63 -14.75 15.79
N LEU A 158 24.89 -13.95 15.03
CA LEU A 158 23.60 -13.41 15.46
C LEU A 158 22.49 -14.27 14.86
N VAL A 159 21.42 -14.47 15.61
CA VAL A 159 20.25 -15.18 15.11
C VAL A 159 19.13 -14.17 14.89
N VAL A 160 18.68 -14.04 13.65
CA VAL A 160 17.53 -13.21 13.29
C VAL A 160 16.32 -14.08 13.00
N ALA A 161 15.14 -13.59 13.33
CA ALA A 161 13.89 -14.29 13.06
C ALA A 161 13.09 -13.55 11.97
N THR A 162 12.61 -14.27 10.98
CA THR A 162 11.83 -13.68 9.88
C THR A 162 10.69 -14.60 9.43
N THR A 163 9.59 -13.99 9.02
CA THR A 163 8.47 -14.66 8.35
C THR A 163 8.62 -14.64 6.82
N ARG A 164 9.65 -13.94 6.32
CA ARG A 164 9.87 -13.68 4.89
C ARG A 164 11.34 -13.95 4.49
N PRO A 165 11.77 -15.21 4.47
CA PRO A 165 13.17 -15.53 4.12
C PRO A 165 13.61 -15.04 2.73
N GLU A 166 12.68 -14.94 1.77
CA GLU A 166 12.98 -14.45 0.41
C GLU A 166 13.50 -13.02 0.37
N THR A 167 13.03 -12.16 1.31
CA THR A 167 13.46 -10.77 1.34
C THR A 167 14.81 -10.56 2.02
N MET A 168 15.35 -11.56 2.73
CA MET A 168 16.67 -11.46 3.36
C MET A 168 17.79 -11.09 2.39
N LEU A 169 17.63 -11.45 1.11
CA LEU A 169 18.59 -11.09 0.07
C LEU A 169 18.70 -9.57 -0.13
N GLY A 170 17.75 -8.79 0.36
CA GLY A 170 17.73 -7.33 0.39
C GLY A 170 18.11 -6.72 1.74
N ASP A 171 18.54 -7.51 2.72
CA ASP A 171 18.94 -6.98 4.04
C ASP A 171 20.09 -5.99 3.91
N SER A 172 20.01 -4.89 4.63
CA SER A 172 20.99 -3.80 4.62
C SER A 172 21.68 -3.62 5.97
N ALA A 173 21.13 -4.16 7.05
CA ALA A 173 21.73 -4.18 8.38
C ALA A 173 21.10 -5.28 9.25
N VAL A 174 21.74 -5.52 10.41
CA VAL A 174 21.09 -6.14 11.57
C VAL A 174 21.07 -5.12 12.69
N ALA A 175 19.90 -4.86 13.27
CA ALA A 175 19.73 -3.94 14.39
C ALA A 175 19.69 -4.70 15.71
N VAL A 176 20.26 -4.09 16.75
CA VAL A 176 20.20 -4.51 18.15
C VAL A 176 19.83 -3.30 19.01
N HIS A 177 19.26 -3.52 20.18
CA HIS A 177 18.98 -2.40 21.08
C HIS A 177 20.27 -1.81 21.63
N PRO A 178 20.42 -0.47 21.74
CA PRO A 178 21.67 0.17 22.23
C PRO A 178 22.05 -0.26 23.64
N ASP A 179 21.10 -0.57 24.51
CA ASP A 179 21.32 -0.98 25.90
C ASP A 179 21.46 -2.51 26.06
N ASP A 180 21.37 -3.29 24.99
CA ASP A 180 21.52 -4.74 25.07
C ASP A 180 22.99 -5.17 25.23
N GLN A 181 23.37 -5.48 26.47
CA GLN A 181 24.73 -5.89 26.80
C GLN A 181 25.23 -7.14 26.05
N ARG A 182 24.30 -7.98 25.54
CA ARG A 182 24.66 -9.17 24.78
C ARG A 182 25.33 -8.81 23.46
N TYR A 183 24.91 -7.70 22.85
CA TYR A 183 25.28 -7.33 21.49
C TYR A 183 25.97 -5.97 21.35
N GLN A 184 25.95 -5.13 22.40
CA GLN A 184 26.53 -3.79 22.38
C GLN A 184 27.98 -3.74 21.85
N HIS A 185 28.79 -4.75 22.18
CA HIS A 185 30.17 -4.86 21.73
C HIS A 185 30.34 -5.25 20.25
N LEU A 186 29.24 -5.62 19.55
CA LEU A 186 29.21 -5.98 18.13
C LEU A 186 28.76 -4.81 17.24
N VAL A 187 28.21 -3.74 17.82
CA VAL A 187 27.75 -2.56 17.07
C VAL A 187 28.93 -1.95 16.30
N GLY A 188 28.71 -1.66 15.03
CA GLY A 188 29.74 -1.17 14.10
C GLY A 188 30.56 -2.26 13.42
N GLN A 189 30.43 -3.53 13.83
CA GLN A 189 31.00 -4.66 13.08
C GLN A 189 30.11 -5.04 11.91
N PHE A 190 30.58 -5.97 11.06
CA PHE A 190 29.86 -6.43 9.90
C PHE A 190 29.44 -7.89 10.03
N ILE A 191 28.39 -8.24 9.30
CA ILE A 191 27.86 -9.59 9.12
C ILE A 191 28.03 -10.00 7.68
N ASN A 192 28.45 -11.24 7.46
CA ASN A 192 28.38 -11.87 6.13
C ASN A 192 26.93 -12.29 5.88
N LEU A 193 26.24 -11.61 4.96
CA LEU A 193 24.85 -11.92 4.64
C LEU A 193 24.74 -13.31 4.02
N PRO A 194 23.97 -14.24 4.62
CA PRO A 194 23.85 -15.59 4.09
C PRO A 194 23.41 -15.64 2.62
N LEU A 195 23.86 -16.63 1.89
CA LEU A 195 23.56 -16.86 0.48
C LEU A 195 23.93 -15.70 -0.46
N SER A 196 24.70 -14.73 0.02
CA SER A 196 25.10 -13.53 -0.70
C SER A 196 26.58 -13.25 -0.47
N ASN A 197 27.21 -12.45 -1.34
CA ASN A 197 28.59 -11.97 -1.15
C ASN A 197 28.64 -10.58 -0.48
N ARG A 198 27.54 -10.13 0.12
CA ARG A 198 27.45 -8.81 0.75
C ARG A 198 27.78 -8.88 2.23
N LYS A 199 28.38 -7.81 2.72
CA LYS A 199 28.56 -7.55 4.15
C LYS A 199 27.63 -6.42 4.56
N ILE A 200 26.91 -6.60 5.65
CA ILE A 200 25.97 -5.63 6.20
C ILE A 200 26.37 -5.24 7.62
N PRO A 201 26.22 -3.98 8.06
CA PRO A 201 26.62 -3.54 9.39
C PRO A 201 25.66 -4.04 10.48
N ILE A 202 26.19 -4.15 11.69
CA ILE A 202 25.41 -4.25 12.92
C ILE A 202 25.18 -2.82 13.43
N ILE A 203 23.93 -2.40 13.58
CA ILE A 203 23.54 -1.06 14.04
C ILE A 203 22.84 -1.12 15.40
N ALA A 204 22.82 -0.01 16.12
CA ALA A 204 22.02 0.15 17.33
C ALA A 204 20.79 1.00 17.04
N ASP A 205 19.59 0.53 17.39
CA ASP A 205 18.33 1.26 17.19
C ASP A 205 17.33 0.92 18.30
N ASP A 206 16.70 1.94 18.89
CA ASP A 206 15.73 1.82 19.99
C ASP A 206 14.43 1.08 19.55
N TYR A 207 14.21 0.90 18.26
CA TYR A 207 13.10 0.11 17.73
C TYR A 207 13.16 -1.36 18.16
N VAL A 208 14.35 -1.89 18.43
CA VAL A 208 14.54 -3.30 18.77
C VAL A 208 14.09 -3.59 20.19
N ASP A 209 13.15 -4.51 20.36
CA ASP A 209 12.77 -5.03 21.67
C ASP A 209 13.77 -6.12 22.11
N MET A 210 14.49 -5.86 23.23
CA MET A 210 15.49 -6.76 23.78
C MET A 210 14.91 -8.10 24.27
N GLU A 211 13.63 -8.11 24.65
CA GLU A 211 12.96 -9.28 25.22
C GLU A 211 12.23 -10.10 24.15
N PHE A 212 12.02 -9.52 22.96
CA PHE A 212 11.36 -10.22 21.87
C PHE A 212 12.34 -11.07 21.04
N GLY A 213 12.06 -12.36 20.93
CA GLY A 213 12.85 -13.30 20.14
C GLY A 213 14.30 -13.39 20.60
N THR A 214 15.24 -13.02 19.75
CA THR A 214 16.69 -13.03 20.03
C THR A 214 17.21 -11.66 20.47
N GLY A 215 16.42 -10.60 20.35
CA GLY A 215 16.86 -9.21 20.48
C GLY A 215 17.67 -8.70 19.30
N CYS A 216 17.64 -9.41 18.17
CA CYS A 216 18.28 -9.02 16.91
C CYS A 216 17.22 -8.98 15.79
N VAL A 217 17.18 -7.89 15.06
CA VAL A 217 16.23 -7.69 13.95
C VAL A 217 17.00 -7.44 12.66
N LYS A 218 16.69 -8.21 11.60
CA LYS A 218 17.18 -7.90 10.26
C LYS A 218 16.50 -6.65 9.74
N ILE A 219 17.21 -5.80 9.05
CA ILE A 219 16.67 -4.57 8.48
C ILE A 219 16.70 -4.66 6.95
N THR A 220 15.49 -4.67 6.37
CA THR A 220 15.26 -4.80 4.93
C THR A 220 14.46 -3.60 4.41
N PRO A 221 15.07 -2.43 4.25
CA PRO A 221 14.35 -1.17 3.95
C PRO A 221 13.55 -1.18 2.65
N GLY A 222 13.86 -2.09 1.72
CA GLY A 222 13.14 -2.24 0.47
C GLY A 222 11.83 -3.04 0.57
N HIS A 223 11.55 -3.70 1.71
CA HIS A 223 10.48 -4.69 1.84
C HIS A 223 9.68 -4.63 3.14
N ASP A 224 9.94 -3.65 4.00
CA ASP A 224 9.20 -3.41 5.25
C ASP A 224 9.18 -1.91 5.55
N PHE A 225 8.02 -1.38 5.98
CA PHE A 225 7.85 0.05 6.24
C PHE A 225 8.63 0.51 7.48
N ASN A 226 8.67 -0.28 8.55
CA ASN A 226 9.44 0.07 9.75
C ASN A 226 10.95 0.01 9.45
N ASP A 227 11.38 -1.02 8.72
CA ASP A 227 12.77 -1.15 8.29
C ASP A 227 13.18 -0.01 7.33
N TYR A 228 12.24 0.50 6.54
CA TYR A 228 12.48 1.67 5.68
C TYR A 228 12.80 2.92 6.50
N GLU A 229 12.04 3.19 7.56
CA GLU A 229 12.30 4.32 8.47
C GLU A 229 13.64 4.17 9.18
N ILE A 230 13.95 2.97 9.69
CA ILE A 230 15.26 2.66 10.28
C ILE A 230 16.36 2.88 9.25
N GLY A 231 16.15 2.40 8.03
CA GLY A 231 17.08 2.58 6.92
C GLY A 231 17.37 4.05 6.62
N GLN A 232 16.34 4.91 6.64
CA GLN A 232 16.51 6.36 6.47
C GLN A 232 17.29 7.00 7.62
N ARG A 233 16.96 6.66 8.87
CA ARG A 233 17.66 7.21 10.05
C ARG A 233 19.16 6.87 10.06
N HIS A 234 19.50 5.67 9.60
CA HIS A 234 20.88 5.17 9.59
C HIS A 234 21.60 5.34 8.23
N GLY A 235 20.94 5.90 7.22
CA GLY A 235 21.51 6.09 5.88
C GLY A 235 21.85 4.76 5.20
N LEU A 236 21.06 3.71 5.44
CA LEU A 236 21.27 2.38 4.86
C LEU A 236 20.86 2.34 3.39
N GLU A 237 21.50 1.47 2.62
CA GLU A 237 21.10 1.20 1.25
C GLU A 237 19.72 0.53 1.20
N ILE A 238 18.85 1.02 0.32
CA ILE A 238 17.51 0.46 0.12
C ILE A 238 17.56 -0.49 -1.08
N ILE A 239 17.57 -1.78 -0.82
CA ILE A 239 17.70 -2.82 -1.83
C ILE A 239 16.34 -3.51 -2.00
N ASN A 240 15.69 -3.24 -3.13
CA ASN A 240 14.50 -3.98 -3.55
C ASN A 240 14.94 -5.23 -4.32
N VAL A 241 14.52 -6.42 -3.88
CA VAL A 241 14.83 -7.71 -4.53
C VAL A 241 13.66 -8.29 -5.30
N LEU A 242 12.52 -7.59 -5.41
CA LEU A 242 11.37 -8.02 -6.16
C LEU A 242 11.13 -7.15 -7.41
N THR A 243 10.58 -7.75 -8.44
CA THR A 243 9.98 -7.06 -9.58
C THR A 243 8.57 -6.58 -9.24
N ASP A 244 7.95 -5.83 -10.13
CA ASP A 244 6.56 -5.36 -9.98
C ASP A 244 5.52 -6.50 -9.96
N ASP A 245 5.83 -7.66 -10.58
CA ASP A 245 5.04 -8.90 -10.51
C ASP A 245 5.50 -9.86 -9.39
N ALA A 246 6.27 -9.32 -8.42
CA ALA A 246 6.76 -10.02 -7.23
C ALA A 246 7.61 -11.27 -7.50
N LYS A 247 8.38 -11.28 -8.59
CA LYS A 247 9.47 -12.22 -8.81
C LYS A 247 10.78 -11.66 -8.27
N ILE A 248 11.73 -12.54 -8.02
CA ILE A 248 13.08 -12.12 -7.60
C ILE A 248 13.79 -11.42 -8.76
N ASN A 249 14.31 -10.23 -8.51
CA ASN A 249 14.97 -9.42 -9.53
C ASN A 249 16.51 -9.59 -9.56
N SER A 250 17.20 -8.81 -10.41
CA SER A 250 18.64 -8.87 -10.61
C SER A 250 19.50 -8.38 -9.43
N ASN A 251 18.92 -7.80 -8.38
CA ASN A 251 19.65 -7.42 -7.16
C ASN A 251 19.93 -8.63 -6.26
N ALA A 252 19.23 -9.74 -6.48
CA ALA A 252 19.48 -10.99 -5.78
C ALA A 252 20.48 -11.88 -6.56
N PRO A 253 21.12 -12.87 -5.92
CA PRO A 253 21.99 -13.83 -6.60
C PRO A 253 21.26 -14.53 -7.76
N SER A 254 21.99 -14.75 -8.87
CA SER A 254 21.43 -15.26 -10.14
C SER A 254 20.65 -16.57 -10.02
N LYS A 255 20.99 -17.39 -9.03
CA LYS A 255 20.31 -18.65 -8.73
C LYS A 255 18.81 -18.47 -8.42
N TYR A 256 18.43 -17.32 -7.86
CA TYR A 256 17.06 -17.05 -7.39
C TYR A 256 16.30 -16.13 -8.33
N GLN A 257 16.96 -15.49 -9.30
CA GLN A 257 16.34 -14.54 -10.23
C GLN A 257 15.21 -15.17 -11.04
N ASP A 258 14.22 -14.36 -11.38
CA ASP A 258 13.01 -14.71 -12.16
C ASP A 258 12.06 -15.73 -11.48
N LEU A 259 12.41 -16.24 -10.30
CA LEU A 259 11.52 -17.11 -9.53
C LEU A 259 10.40 -16.29 -8.86
N ASP A 260 9.20 -16.84 -8.81
CA ASP A 260 8.16 -16.35 -7.93
C ASP A 260 8.65 -16.28 -6.47
N ARG A 261 8.26 -15.24 -5.74
CA ARG A 261 8.71 -15.01 -4.35
C ARG A 261 8.53 -16.21 -3.42
N PHE A 262 7.44 -16.98 -3.57
CA PHE A 262 7.17 -18.14 -2.72
C PHE A 262 7.96 -19.38 -3.15
N GLU A 263 8.22 -19.54 -4.44
CA GLU A 263 9.14 -20.56 -4.94
C GLU A 263 10.57 -20.25 -4.52
N ALA A 264 10.98 -18.99 -4.62
CA ALA A 264 12.28 -18.54 -4.14
C ALA A 264 12.44 -18.78 -2.63
N ARG A 265 11.41 -18.50 -1.82
CA ARG A 265 11.39 -18.78 -0.38
C ARG A 265 11.72 -20.24 -0.08
N LYS A 266 11.09 -21.19 -0.77
CA LYS A 266 11.35 -22.63 -0.59
C LYS A 266 12.80 -22.99 -0.88
N ILE A 267 13.35 -22.48 -1.97
CA ILE A 267 14.73 -22.75 -2.39
C ILE A 267 15.73 -22.11 -1.44
N ILE A 268 15.49 -20.87 -1.01
CA ILE A 268 16.33 -20.13 -0.04
C ILE A 268 16.37 -20.89 1.30
N VAL A 269 15.23 -21.30 1.82
CA VAL A 269 15.18 -22.09 3.07
C VAL A 269 15.97 -23.39 2.93
N ALA A 270 15.77 -24.14 1.84
CA ALA A 270 16.52 -25.38 1.59
C ALA A 270 18.03 -25.15 1.47
N ASP A 271 18.46 -24.03 0.90
CA ASP A 271 19.89 -23.69 0.81
C ASP A 271 20.49 -23.27 2.17
N LEU A 272 19.72 -22.55 2.99
CA LEU A 272 20.10 -22.23 4.37
C LEU A 272 20.24 -23.49 5.22
N GLU A 273 19.31 -24.44 5.09
CA GLU A 273 19.38 -25.74 5.79
C GLU A 273 20.63 -26.53 5.39
N LYS A 274 20.94 -26.62 4.08
CA LYS A 274 22.16 -27.29 3.58
C LYS A 274 23.45 -26.69 4.14
N GLN A 275 23.44 -25.39 4.45
CA GLN A 275 24.58 -24.68 5.05
C GLN A 275 24.58 -24.68 6.58
N ASN A 276 23.60 -25.35 7.22
CA ASN A 276 23.36 -25.35 8.67
C ASN A 276 23.16 -23.94 9.26
N LEU A 277 22.58 -23.04 8.45
CA LEU A 277 22.28 -21.65 8.84
C LEU A 277 20.90 -21.48 9.45
N ILE A 278 20.01 -22.47 9.37
CA ILE A 278 18.76 -22.48 10.12
C ILE A 278 19.05 -22.93 11.55
N ASP A 279 18.66 -22.11 12.53
CA ASP A 279 18.72 -22.46 13.94
C ASP A 279 17.49 -23.27 14.37
N LYS A 280 16.32 -22.74 14.05
CA LYS A 280 15.01 -23.41 14.24
C LYS A 280 13.95 -22.82 13.34
N ILE A 281 12.82 -23.53 13.22
CA ILE A 281 11.61 -23.09 12.51
C ILE A 281 10.43 -23.27 13.45
N ASP A 282 9.78 -22.18 13.82
CA ASP A 282 8.62 -22.21 14.69
C ASP A 282 7.34 -21.98 13.90
N PRO A 283 6.24 -22.75 14.13
CA PRO A 283 4.92 -22.36 13.64
C PRO A 283 4.53 -20.98 14.19
N HIS A 284 4.00 -20.12 13.33
CA HIS A 284 3.67 -18.75 13.71
C HIS A 284 2.41 -18.28 12.99
N MET A 285 1.55 -17.55 13.70
CA MET A 285 0.39 -16.89 13.12
C MET A 285 0.82 -15.53 12.57
N LEU A 286 0.53 -15.31 11.29
CA LEU A 286 0.93 -14.12 10.54
C LEU A 286 -0.27 -13.23 10.25
N MET A 287 -0.11 -11.92 10.38
CA MET A 287 -1.04 -10.96 9.82
C MET A 287 -0.61 -10.64 8.38
N VAL A 288 -1.22 -11.31 7.41
CA VAL A 288 -0.86 -11.19 5.99
C VAL A 288 -1.65 -10.07 5.34
N PRO A 289 -0.99 -9.02 4.77
CA PRO A 289 -1.67 -7.96 4.06
C PRO A 289 -2.17 -8.46 2.69
N ARG A 290 -3.47 -8.35 2.45
CA ARG A 290 -4.10 -8.76 1.19
C ARG A 290 -4.87 -7.64 0.54
N GLY A 291 -4.82 -7.53 -0.77
CA GLY A 291 -5.65 -6.62 -1.54
C GLY A 291 -7.13 -6.97 -1.42
N ASP A 292 -7.97 -5.98 -1.15
CA ASP A 292 -9.43 -6.16 -0.99
C ASP A 292 -10.11 -6.65 -2.29
N ARG A 293 -9.51 -6.39 -3.44
CA ARG A 293 -10.03 -6.73 -4.78
C ARG A 293 -9.49 -8.04 -5.33
N THR A 294 -8.19 -8.28 -5.20
CA THR A 294 -7.51 -9.45 -5.76
C THR A 294 -7.39 -10.59 -4.79
N ASN A 295 -7.39 -10.28 -3.47
CA ASN A 295 -6.96 -11.17 -2.40
C ASN A 295 -5.48 -11.60 -2.54
N SER A 296 -4.72 -10.98 -3.43
CA SER A 296 -3.28 -11.18 -3.55
C SER A 296 -2.55 -10.62 -2.33
N ILE A 297 -1.40 -11.21 -1.99
CA ILE A 297 -0.57 -10.67 -0.90
C ILE A 297 0.10 -9.40 -1.40
N ILE A 298 -0.15 -8.31 -0.68
CA ILE A 298 0.40 -6.98 -0.96
C ILE A 298 1.87 -6.93 -0.55
N GLU A 299 2.69 -6.31 -1.38
CA GLU A 299 4.11 -6.11 -1.12
C GLU A 299 4.43 -4.65 -0.82
N PRO A 300 5.22 -4.35 0.23
CA PRO A 300 5.93 -3.08 0.28
C PRO A 300 6.87 -2.98 -0.92
N TYR A 301 6.69 -1.96 -1.76
CA TYR A 301 7.42 -1.83 -3.01
C TYR A 301 7.92 -0.41 -3.24
N MET A 302 9.20 -0.28 -3.57
CA MET A 302 9.86 1.02 -3.79
C MET A 302 9.64 1.50 -5.21
N THR A 303 8.86 2.57 -5.37
CA THR A 303 8.56 3.13 -6.68
C THR A 303 8.33 4.64 -6.64
N ASP A 304 8.51 5.29 -7.79
CA ASP A 304 8.16 6.71 -7.96
C ASP A 304 6.64 6.88 -8.03
N GLN A 305 6.10 7.66 -7.11
CA GLN A 305 4.67 7.93 -7.01
C GLN A 305 4.41 9.42 -6.77
N TRP A 306 3.15 9.84 -6.96
CA TRP A 306 2.67 11.15 -6.59
C TRP A 306 1.97 11.10 -5.25
N PHE A 307 2.32 12.04 -4.37
CA PHE A 307 1.84 12.10 -3.00
C PHE A 307 1.24 13.46 -2.68
N VAL A 308 0.26 13.47 -1.77
CA VAL A 308 -0.21 14.67 -1.06
C VAL A 308 0.43 14.70 0.32
N LYS A 309 1.06 15.81 0.68
CA LYS A 309 1.51 16.09 2.05
C LYS A 309 0.27 16.32 2.91
N VAL A 310 -0.09 15.33 3.72
CA VAL A 310 -1.34 15.37 4.46
C VAL A 310 -1.20 16.11 5.79
N LYS A 311 -0.03 16.05 6.44
CA LYS A 311 0.17 16.65 7.77
C LYS A 311 -0.21 18.14 7.85
N PRO A 312 0.19 19.04 6.91
CA PRO A 312 -0.22 20.45 6.95
C PRO A 312 -1.74 20.66 6.85
N LEU A 313 -2.47 19.69 6.29
CA LEU A 313 -3.93 19.69 6.18
C LEU A 313 -4.59 19.08 7.41
N ALA A 314 -3.97 18.09 8.02
CA ALA A 314 -4.47 17.39 9.20
C ALA A 314 -4.35 18.23 10.49
N ASP A 315 -3.24 18.94 10.68
CA ASP A 315 -2.98 19.71 11.90
C ASP A 315 -4.10 20.70 12.23
N PRO A 316 -4.58 21.58 11.33
CA PRO A 316 -5.68 22.48 11.62
C PRO A 316 -7.02 21.76 11.83
N ALA A 317 -7.24 20.59 11.22
CA ALA A 317 -8.44 19.79 11.43
C ALA A 317 -8.42 19.13 12.82
N ILE A 318 -7.27 18.65 13.28
CA ILE A 318 -7.08 18.15 14.66
C ILE A 318 -7.36 19.26 15.67
N ASP A 319 -6.80 20.45 15.46
CA ASP A 319 -6.98 21.60 16.34
C ASP A 319 -8.47 22.03 16.41
N ALA A 320 -9.21 21.97 15.32
CA ALA A 320 -10.62 22.29 15.27
C ALA A 320 -11.48 21.36 16.16
N VAL A 321 -11.09 20.09 16.30
CA VAL A 321 -11.75 19.16 17.22
C VAL A 321 -11.25 19.39 18.65
N LYS A 322 -9.96 19.55 18.89
CA LYS A 322 -9.37 19.78 20.21
C LYS A 322 -9.93 21.06 20.89
N ASN A 323 -10.17 22.12 20.11
CA ASN A 323 -10.72 23.37 20.62
C ASN A 323 -12.27 23.41 20.67
N GLY A 324 -12.95 22.34 20.25
CA GLY A 324 -14.40 22.20 20.26
C GLY A 324 -15.14 22.96 19.16
N SER A 325 -14.44 23.51 18.15
CA SER A 325 -15.07 24.10 16.95
C SER A 325 -15.81 23.06 16.12
N ILE A 326 -15.32 21.82 16.13
CA ILE A 326 -15.97 20.63 15.56
C ILE A 326 -16.18 19.62 16.69
N ARG A 327 -17.37 19.03 16.77
CA ARG A 327 -17.72 18.02 17.77
C ARG A 327 -18.28 16.77 17.11
N PHE A 328 -17.88 15.61 17.64
CA PHE A 328 -18.48 14.34 17.24
C PHE A 328 -19.71 14.02 18.09
N VAL A 329 -20.74 13.47 17.45
CA VAL A 329 -21.95 12.99 18.14
C VAL A 329 -22.24 11.58 17.64
N PRO A 330 -22.06 10.56 18.50
CA PRO A 330 -21.57 10.62 19.89
C PRO A 330 -20.06 10.87 20.00
N GLU A 331 -19.63 11.41 21.14
CA GLU A 331 -18.26 11.86 21.41
C GLU A 331 -17.20 10.74 21.35
N ASN A 332 -17.60 9.47 21.56
CA ASN A 332 -16.68 8.33 21.52
C ASN A 332 -15.93 8.17 20.16
N TRP A 333 -16.46 8.74 19.08
CA TRP A 333 -15.80 8.73 17.76
C TRP A 333 -14.58 9.65 17.68
N GLU A 334 -14.38 10.57 18.64
CA GLU A 334 -13.19 11.41 18.71
C GLU A 334 -11.91 10.58 18.84
N LYS A 335 -11.94 9.48 19.61
CA LYS A 335 -10.79 8.58 19.75
C LYS A 335 -10.36 7.97 18.41
N THR A 336 -11.33 7.52 17.63
CA THR A 336 -11.07 6.98 16.28
C THR A 336 -10.53 8.06 15.36
N TYR A 337 -11.10 9.26 15.42
CA TYR A 337 -10.65 10.41 14.64
C TYR A 337 -9.20 10.77 14.94
N PHE A 338 -8.84 10.96 16.22
CA PHE A 338 -7.49 11.31 16.61
C PHE A 338 -6.48 10.22 16.26
N ASN A 339 -6.85 8.95 16.48
CA ASN A 339 -5.97 7.83 16.11
C ASN A 339 -5.64 7.83 14.60
N TRP A 340 -6.59 8.18 13.74
CA TRP A 340 -6.36 8.31 12.30
C TRP A 340 -5.56 9.57 11.95
N MET A 341 -5.96 10.73 12.48
CA MET A 341 -5.43 12.02 12.05
C MET A 341 -4.03 12.31 12.58
N GLU A 342 -3.71 11.83 13.79
CA GLU A 342 -2.40 12.04 14.40
C GLU A 342 -1.32 11.12 13.79
N ASN A 343 -1.72 9.98 13.22
CA ASN A 343 -0.84 9.01 12.57
C ASN A 343 -1.00 8.98 11.04
N ILE A 344 -1.59 10.03 10.46
CA ILE A 344 -1.84 10.04 9.02
C ILE A 344 -0.55 10.26 8.23
N GLU A 345 -0.31 9.37 7.28
CA GLU A 345 0.83 9.43 6.36
C GLU A 345 0.48 10.19 5.08
N ASP A 346 1.52 10.59 4.33
CA ASP A 346 1.35 11.21 3.02
C ASP A 346 0.60 10.28 2.07
N TRP A 347 -0.46 10.80 1.48
CA TRP A 347 -1.37 10.00 0.66
C TRP A 347 -0.82 9.78 -0.75
N CYS A 348 -0.55 8.52 -1.11
CA CYS A 348 -0.23 8.14 -2.48
C CYS A 348 -1.49 8.24 -3.37
N ILE A 349 -1.49 9.21 -4.29
CA ILE A 349 -2.63 9.48 -5.18
C ILE A 349 -2.48 8.88 -6.58
N SER A 350 -1.30 8.42 -6.96
CA SER A 350 -1.07 7.81 -8.26
C SER A 350 -1.36 6.30 -8.26
N ARG A 351 -1.90 5.82 -9.37
CA ARG A 351 -2.17 4.41 -9.65
C ARG A 351 -1.70 4.09 -11.08
N GLN A 352 -1.23 2.87 -11.30
CA GLN A 352 -0.76 2.39 -12.60
C GLN A 352 -1.89 1.75 -13.42
N ILE A 353 -3.11 2.21 -13.18
CA ILE A 353 -4.30 1.83 -13.95
C ILE A 353 -4.51 2.79 -15.13
N TRP A 354 -5.24 2.33 -16.14
CA TRP A 354 -5.55 3.13 -17.32
C TRP A 354 -6.89 3.84 -17.26
N TRP A 355 -7.81 3.29 -16.45
CA TRP A 355 -9.14 3.86 -16.22
C TRP A 355 -9.13 4.80 -15.04
N GLY A 356 -9.35 6.09 -15.27
CA GLY A 356 -9.37 7.14 -14.24
C GLY A 356 -8.84 8.48 -14.74
N HIS A 357 -8.78 9.44 -13.85
CA HIS A 357 -8.19 10.76 -14.15
C HIS A 357 -6.68 10.63 -14.36
N ARG A 358 -6.20 11.14 -15.49
CA ARG A 358 -4.78 11.15 -15.79
C ARG A 358 -4.10 12.29 -15.05
N ILE A 359 -3.00 11.99 -14.35
CA ILE A 359 -2.15 13.00 -13.72
C ILE A 359 -1.59 13.93 -14.81
N PRO A 360 -1.76 15.28 -14.65
CA PRO A 360 -1.36 16.25 -15.66
C PRO A 360 0.15 16.54 -15.59
N ALA A 361 0.97 15.51 -15.74
CA ALA A 361 2.42 15.59 -15.77
C ALA A 361 2.97 15.02 -17.08
N TRP A 362 3.95 15.71 -17.67
CA TRP A 362 4.67 15.29 -18.86
C TRP A 362 6.15 15.19 -18.49
N TYR A 363 6.84 14.22 -19.03
CA TYR A 363 8.25 13.97 -18.75
C TYR A 363 9.02 14.09 -20.07
N ASP A 364 10.16 14.79 -20.04
CA ASP A 364 11.12 14.74 -21.13
C ASP A 364 11.76 13.34 -21.23
N LYS A 365 12.17 12.99 -22.44
CA LYS A 365 12.79 11.68 -22.72
C LYS A 365 14.24 11.64 -22.28
#